data_38fd259c34f78ab4d9ab70441d420c1a
#
_entry.id   38fd259c34f78ab4d9ab70441d420c1a
#
_cell.length_a   1.000
_cell.length_b   1.000
_cell.length_c   1.000
_cell.angle_alpha   90.00
_cell.angle_beta   90.00
_cell.angle_gamma   90.00
#
_symmetry.space_group_name_H-M   'P 1'
#
loop_
_entity.id
_entity.type
_entity.pdbx_description
1 polymer ?
#
loop_
_entity_poly.entity_id
_entity_poly.type
_entity_poly.pdbx_seq_one_letter_code
_entity_poly.pdbx_strand_id
1 'polypeptide(L)'
;MNEVARSGSMTGWRVRRPGPIDAGPLDQVHEPVPEPAADELLVRVLACGVCRTDLHVAEGDLPVHRAGVVPGHEVVGEVVAVGSAVGASADERPADGFAVGDRVGIAWLRHTCGACKYCLRGLENLCPRSIYTGWDADGGYAEYATVPADYALRLPENYTDEETAPLLCAGIIGYRSLQRAQLPPGGHLGIYGFGGSAHIAAQVALARGAEVHVMTRDPAAQELARALGAASAQGAADPPPVQLDSAILFAPVGTLVPPALAALDRGGVLAIAGIHLSDIPALNYQRHLFQEREIRSVTANTRADAREFLALAGEHRIEVTTRGYSLGRADQALADLAHGRFTGAAVLVP
;
A
#
# COMPACT_ATOMS: atom_id res chain seq x y z
N MET A 1 -5.25 -25.50 -19.22
CA MET A 1 -5.31 -25.70 -17.76
C MET A 1 -4.39 -26.87 -17.42
N ASN A 2 -3.25 -26.56 -16.74
CA ASN A 2 -2.33 -27.61 -16.28
C ASN A 2 -3.03 -28.48 -15.22
N GLU A 3 -2.83 -29.80 -15.29
CA GLU A 3 -3.42 -30.81 -14.39
C GLU A 3 -3.17 -30.55 -12.89
N VAL A 4 -2.11 -29.83 -12.55
CA VAL A 4 -1.72 -29.49 -11.18
C VAL A 4 -2.73 -28.55 -10.50
N ALA A 5 -3.46 -27.71 -11.24
CA ALA A 5 -4.46 -26.79 -10.68
C ALA A 5 -5.81 -27.46 -10.36
N ARG A 6 -6.04 -28.71 -10.78
CA ARG A 6 -7.36 -29.36 -10.68
C ARG A 6 -7.58 -30.25 -9.45
N SER A 7 -6.54 -30.57 -8.66
CA SER A 7 -6.67 -31.45 -7.48
C SER A 7 -5.62 -31.20 -6.39
N GLY A 8 -4.94 -30.06 -6.41
CA GLY A 8 -3.89 -29.72 -5.45
C GLY A 8 -4.44 -29.14 -4.15
N SER A 9 -3.72 -29.40 -3.04
CA SER A 9 -3.84 -28.61 -1.81
C SER A 9 -2.76 -27.54 -1.78
N MET A 10 -3.04 -26.43 -1.12
CA MET A 10 -2.11 -25.35 -0.87
C MET A 10 -1.91 -25.12 0.62
N THR A 11 -0.78 -24.56 0.97
CA THR A 11 -0.52 -24.02 2.30
C THR A 11 -0.93 -22.55 2.33
N GLY A 12 -1.57 -22.12 3.41
CA GLY A 12 -1.93 -20.73 3.66
C GLY A 12 -2.05 -20.43 5.15
N TRP A 13 -2.29 -19.17 5.47
CA TRP A 13 -2.51 -18.70 6.83
C TRP A 13 -3.84 -18.00 6.95
N ARG A 14 -4.62 -18.33 7.98
CA ARG A 14 -5.93 -17.72 8.23
C ARG A 14 -5.97 -17.03 9.56
N VAL A 15 -6.66 -15.90 9.63
CA VAL A 15 -6.98 -15.25 10.91
C VAL A 15 -8.07 -16.08 11.60
N ARG A 16 -7.66 -16.96 12.51
CA ARG A 16 -8.59 -17.85 13.21
C ARG A 16 -9.49 -17.09 14.16
N ARG A 17 -8.88 -16.28 15.02
CA ARG A 17 -9.57 -15.41 15.99
C ARG A 17 -8.76 -14.12 16.11
N PRO A 18 -9.27 -12.99 15.65
CA PRO A 18 -8.61 -11.71 15.82
C PRO A 18 -8.27 -11.44 17.30
N GLY A 19 -7.08 -10.93 17.54
CA GLY A 19 -6.55 -10.62 18.86
C GLY A 19 -5.08 -10.23 18.82
N PRO A 20 -4.48 -9.86 19.96
CA PRO A 20 -3.08 -9.43 20.01
C PRO A 20 -2.15 -10.40 19.27
N ILE A 21 -1.21 -9.87 18.48
CA ILE A 21 -0.32 -10.72 17.68
C ILE A 21 0.44 -11.76 18.50
N ASP A 22 0.82 -11.40 19.72
CA ASP A 22 1.54 -12.29 20.65
C ASP A 22 0.66 -13.45 21.19
N ALA A 23 -0.65 -13.38 20.97
CA ALA A 23 -1.59 -14.46 21.30
C ALA A 23 -1.76 -15.47 20.16
N GLY A 24 -1.07 -15.28 19.03
CA GLY A 24 -1.12 -16.17 17.86
C GLY A 24 -2.48 -16.18 17.15
N PRO A 25 -2.92 -15.04 16.58
CA PRO A 25 -4.23 -14.96 15.92
C PRO A 25 -4.28 -15.69 14.58
N LEU A 26 -3.14 -16.12 14.04
CA LEU A 26 -3.01 -16.80 12.74
C LEU A 26 -2.82 -18.31 12.93
N ASP A 27 -3.52 -19.11 12.13
CA ASP A 27 -3.28 -20.55 11.98
C ASP A 27 -2.79 -20.86 10.57
N GLN A 28 -1.76 -21.70 10.47
CA GLN A 28 -1.36 -22.30 9.20
C GLN A 28 -2.37 -23.39 8.82
N VAL A 29 -2.82 -23.39 7.57
CA VAL A 29 -3.81 -24.32 7.06
C VAL A 29 -3.34 -24.99 5.77
N HIS A 30 -3.87 -26.20 5.52
CA HIS A 30 -3.77 -26.88 4.22
C HIS A 30 -5.17 -27.01 3.65
N GLU A 31 -5.40 -26.43 2.51
CA GLU A 31 -6.73 -26.36 1.90
C GLU A 31 -6.66 -26.52 0.38
N PRO A 32 -7.79 -26.78 -0.30
CA PRO A 32 -7.80 -26.87 -1.75
C PRO A 32 -7.34 -25.57 -2.40
N VAL A 33 -6.62 -25.67 -3.53
CA VAL A 33 -6.31 -24.52 -4.38
C VAL A 33 -7.64 -23.88 -4.84
N PRO A 34 -7.83 -22.55 -4.70
CA PRO A 34 -9.08 -21.90 -5.08
C PRO A 34 -9.32 -21.97 -6.60
N GLU A 35 -10.57 -22.10 -7.01
CA GLU A 35 -10.96 -21.95 -8.41
C GLU A 35 -11.27 -20.47 -8.70
N PRO A 36 -10.74 -19.89 -9.80
CA PRO A 36 -11.06 -18.51 -10.16
C PRO A 36 -12.51 -18.43 -10.63
N ALA A 37 -13.24 -17.39 -10.21
CA ALA A 37 -14.53 -17.05 -10.79
C ALA A 37 -14.41 -16.72 -12.28
N ALA A 38 -15.53 -16.54 -12.98
CA ALA A 38 -15.52 -16.36 -14.42
C ALA A 38 -14.68 -15.16 -14.89
N ASP A 39 -14.64 -14.11 -14.11
CA ASP A 39 -13.92 -12.84 -14.36
C ASP A 39 -12.58 -12.75 -13.60
N GLU A 40 -12.14 -13.82 -12.92
CA GLU A 40 -10.94 -13.82 -12.10
C GLU A 40 -9.75 -14.54 -12.75
N LEU A 41 -8.58 -14.22 -12.23
CA LEU A 41 -7.33 -14.92 -12.45
C LEU A 41 -7.02 -15.77 -11.22
N LEU A 42 -6.46 -16.98 -11.42
CA LEU A 42 -5.75 -17.72 -10.39
C LEU A 42 -4.26 -17.41 -10.52
N VAL A 43 -3.68 -16.95 -9.43
CA VAL A 43 -2.29 -16.48 -9.35
C VAL A 43 -1.52 -17.38 -8.39
N ARG A 44 -0.43 -17.97 -8.86
CA ARG A 44 0.57 -18.62 -8.00
C ARG A 44 1.42 -17.52 -7.37
N VAL A 45 1.41 -17.43 -6.06
CA VAL A 45 2.14 -16.40 -5.30
C VAL A 45 3.64 -16.66 -5.42
N LEU A 46 4.41 -15.63 -5.76
CA LEU A 46 5.87 -15.62 -5.79
C LEU A 46 6.45 -14.83 -4.62
N ALA A 47 5.75 -13.75 -4.22
CA ALA A 47 6.07 -12.95 -3.05
C ALA A 47 4.81 -12.26 -2.53
N CYS A 48 4.71 -12.06 -1.22
CA CYS A 48 3.66 -11.25 -0.60
C CYS A 48 4.25 -10.36 0.49
N GLY A 49 4.10 -9.04 0.36
CA GLY A 49 4.53 -8.11 1.39
C GLY A 49 3.71 -8.24 2.67
N VAL A 50 4.32 -7.83 3.78
CA VAL A 50 3.73 -7.84 5.12
C VAL A 50 3.54 -6.41 5.59
N CYS A 51 2.28 -5.99 5.69
CA CYS A 51 1.89 -4.62 5.96
C CYS A 51 1.25 -4.46 7.35
N ARG A 52 1.25 -3.24 7.85
CA ARG A 52 0.51 -2.91 9.08
C ARG A 52 -0.99 -3.14 8.95
N THR A 53 -1.54 -3.05 7.75
CA THR A 53 -2.96 -3.37 7.51
C THR A 53 -3.25 -4.84 7.78
N ASP A 54 -2.34 -5.76 7.41
CA ASP A 54 -2.49 -7.19 7.70
C ASP A 54 -2.46 -7.44 9.21
N LEU A 55 -1.63 -6.69 9.96
CA LEU A 55 -1.61 -6.72 11.42
C LEU A 55 -2.94 -6.23 12.00
N HIS A 56 -3.49 -5.11 11.52
CA HIS A 56 -4.80 -4.60 11.97
C HIS A 56 -5.94 -5.59 11.69
N VAL A 57 -5.89 -6.32 10.56
CA VAL A 57 -6.83 -7.40 10.26
C VAL A 57 -6.65 -8.57 11.25
N ALA A 58 -5.40 -8.98 11.52
CA ALA A 58 -5.10 -10.08 12.44
C ALA A 58 -5.46 -9.75 13.90
N GLU A 59 -5.24 -8.52 14.33
CA GLU A 59 -5.53 -8.08 15.70
C GLU A 59 -7.01 -7.71 15.90
N GLY A 60 -7.77 -7.45 14.82
CA GLY A 60 -9.18 -7.06 14.89
C GLY A 60 -9.39 -5.57 15.16
N ASP A 61 -8.39 -4.73 14.93
CA ASP A 61 -8.51 -3.27 14.92
C ASP A 61 -9.44 -2.79 13.80
N LEU A 62 -9.48 -3.54 12.69
CA LEU A 62 -10.47 -3.38 11.64
C LEU A 62 -11.66 -4.31 11.91
N PRO A 63 -12.92 -3.88 11.64
CA PRO A 63 -14.08 -4.75 11.76
C PRO A 63 -13.90 -6.04 10.97
N VAL A 64 -14.35 -7.18 11.54
CA VAL A 64 -14.27 -8.46 10.83
C VAL A 64 -15.32 -8.49 9.73
N HIS A 65 -14.87 -8.39 8.46
CA HIS A 65 -15.75 -8.51 7.29
C HIS A 65 -15.89 -9.97 6.84
N ARG A 66 -14.81 -10.74 6.93
CA ARG A 66 -14.77 -12.15 6.59
C ARG A 66 -14.10 -12.95 7.72
N ALA A 67 -14.85 -13.84 8.36
CA ALA A 67 -14.27 -14.74 9.35
C ALA A 67 -13.29 -15.74 8.68
N GLY A 68 -12.13 -15.94 9.30
CA GLY A 68 -11.11 -16.83 8.77
C GLY A 68 -10.48 -16.37 7.47
N VAL A 69 -10.38 -15.06 7.23
CA VAL A 69 -9.75 -14.50 6.02
C VAL A 69 -8.26 -14.86 5.97
N VAL A 70 -7.75 -15.13 4.77
CA VAL A 70 -6.30 -15.16 4.48
C VAL A 70 -5.84 -13.72 4.29
N PRO A 71 -4.94 -13.17 5.15
CA PRO A 71 -4.43 -11.81 4.97
C PRO A 71 -3.45 -11.71 3.80
N GLY A 72 -2.88 -10.51 3.57
CA GLY A 72 -1.90 -10.24 2.53
C GLY A 72 -2.48 -9.60 1.28
N HIS A 73 -2.05 -8.39 0.99
CA HIS A 73 -2.57 -7.58 -0.14
C HIS A 73 -1.46 -6.94 -0.98
N GLU A 74 -0.23 -7.41 -0.82
CA GLU A 74 0.93 -6.96 -1.59
C GLU A 74 1.48 -8.15 -2.38
N VAL A 75 0.64 -8.76 -3.26
CA VAL A 75 0.97 -10.03 -3.91
C VAL A 75 1.63 -9.79 -5.26
N VAL A 76 2.78 -10.41 -5.45
CA VAL A 76 3.41 -10.62 -6.75
C VAL A 76 3.27 -12.09 -7.11
N GLY A 77 2.82 -12.40 -8.30
CA GLY A 77 2.65 -13.79 -8.71
C GLY A 77 2.55 -13.98 -10.21
N GLU A 78 2.38 -15.22 -10.58
CA GLU A 78 2.22 -15.68 -11.97
C GLU A 78 0.82 -16.22 -12.18
N VAL A 79 0.16 -15.79 -13.24
CA VAL A 79 -1.16 -16.31 -13.65
C VAL A 79 -1.04 -17.78 -14.06
N VAL A 80 -1.74 -18.67 -13.39
CA VAL A 80 -1.74 -20.11 -13.69
C VAL A 80 -3.07 -20.62 -14.26
N ALA A 81 -4.15 -19.86 -14.07
CA ALA A 81 -5.42 -20.11 -14.73
C ALA A 81 -6.20 -18.80 -14.89
N VAL A 82 -7.10 -18.76 -15.87
CA VAL A 82 -7.99 -17.63 -16.14
C VAL A 82 -9.43 -18.10 -16.12
N GLY A 83 -10.32 -17.29 -15.56
CA GLY A 83 -11.76 -17.54 -15.56
C GLY A 83 -12.35 -17.47 -16.97
N SER A 84 -13.51 -18.11 -17.15
CA SER A 84 -14.12 -18.32 -18.47
C SER A 84 -14.56 -17.04 -19.20
N ALA A 85 -14.76 -15.94 -18.47
CA ALA A 85 -15.13 -14.65 -19.07
C ALA A 85 -13.90 -13.75 -19.34
N VAL A 86 -12.72 -14.10 -18.84
CA VAL A 86 -11.50 -13.34 -19.09
C VAL A 86 -11.07 -13.51 -20.54
N GLY A 87 -11.07 -12.43 -21.32
CA GLY A 87 -10.69 -12.44 -22.75
C GLY A 87 -11.73 -13.07 -23.69
N ALA A 88 -12.98 -13.27 -23.25
CA ALA A 88 -14.03 -13.88 -24.05
C ALA A 88 -14.55 -12.98 -25.21
N SER A 89 -14.28 -11.68 -25.21
CA SER A 89 -14.57 -10.80 -26.34
C SER A 89 -13.32 -10.63 -27.20
N ALA A 90 -13.30 -11.29 -28.37
CA ALA A 90 -12.17 -11.24 -29.31
C ALA A 90 -11.91 -9.83 -29.89
N ASP A 91 -12.88 -8.92 -29.83
CA ASP A 91 -12.80 -7.54 -30.33
C ASP A 91 -12.43 -6.52 -29.23
N GLU A 92 -12.44 -6.90 -27.97
CA GLU A 92 -12.09 -6.07 -26.83
C GLU A 92 -11.10 -6.81 -25.92
N ARG A 93 -9.91 -7.15 -26.40
CA ARG A 93 -8.79 -7.28 -25.49
C ARG A 93 -8.51 -5.87 -25.00
N PRO A 94 -8.79 -5.53 -23.72
CA PRO A 94 -8.20 -4.33 -23.14
C PRO A 94 -6.70 -4.44 -23.37
N ALA A 95 -6.03 -3.33 -23.59
CA ALA A 95 -4.56 -3.28 -23.68
C ALA A 95 -3.88 -4.01 -22.48
N ASP A 96 -4.63 -4.30 -21.43
CA ASP A 96 -4.25 -4.97 -20.18
C ASP A 96 -4.74 -6.42 -20.04
N GLY A 97 -5.16 -7.11 -21.10
CA GLY A 97 -5.58 -8.52 -21.04
C GLY A 97 -4.47 -9.43 -20.49
N PHE A 98 -4.81 -10.29 -19.51
CA PHE A 98 -3.88 -11.24 -18.89
C PHE A 98 -4.03 -12.64 -19.45
N ALA A 99 -2.90 -13.36 -19.51
CA ALA A 99 -2.82 -14.77 -19.94
C ALA A 99 -2.05 -15.61 -18.92
N VAL A 100 -2.18 -16.92 -19.01
CA VAL A 100 -1.35 -17.86 -18.23
C VAL A 100 0.12 -17.62 -18.53
N GLY A 101 0.94 -17.53 -17.49
CA GLY A 101 2.36 -17.18 -17.52
C GLY A 101 2.66 -15.69 -17.30
N ASP A 102 1.65 -14.81 -17.33
CA ASP A 102 1.85 -13.40 -17.05
C ASP A 102 2.22 -13.17 -15.58
N ARG A 103 3.21 -12.30 -15.33
CA ARG A 103 3.56 -11.79 -14.01
C ARG A 103 2.63 -10.66 -13.63
N VAL A 104 1.97 -10.76 -12.47
CA VAL A 104 0.93 -9.81 -12.05
C VAL A 104 1.06 -9.41 -10.58
N GLY A 105 0.54 -8.22 -10.25
CA GLY A 105 0.36 -7.74 -8.90
C GLY A 105 -1.09 -7.75 -8.45
N ILE A 106 -1.31 -8.08 -7.16
CA ILE A 106 -2.59 -7.92 -6.48
C ILE A 106 -2.40 -6.92 -5.34
N ALA A 107 -3.16 -5.83 -5.37
CA ALA A 107 -3.13 -4.78 -4.37
C ALA A 107 -4.38 -4.81 -3.46
N TRP A 108 -4.45 -3.83 -2.54
CA TRP A 108 -5.54 -3.72 -1.56
C TRP A 108 -6.93 -3.66 -2.19
N LEU A 109 -7.15 -2.75 -3.17
CA LEU A 109 -8.45 -2.58 -3.81
C LEU A 109 -8.72 -3.74 -4.78
N ARG A 110 -9.74 -4.56 -4.46
CA ARG A 110 -10.12 -5.75 -5.23
C ARG A 110 -11.35 -5.57 -6.12
N HIS A 111 -12.30 -4.74 -5.70
CA HIS A 111 -13.52 -4.51 -6.46
C HIS A 111 -14.18 -3.19 -6.09
N THR A 112 -14.84 -2.57 -7.07
CA THR A 112 -15.75 -1.42 -6.88
C THR A 112 -16.96 -1.58 -7.80
N CYS A 113 -18.06 -0.91 -7.47
CA CYS A 113 -19.32 -1.15 -8.19
C CYS A 113 -19.39 -0.54 -9.61
N GLY A 114 -18.47 0.30 -10.01
CA GLY A 114 -18.44 0.97 -11.31
C GLY A 114 -19.57 1.99 -11.58
N ALA A 115 -20.66 1.98 -10.81
CA ALA A 115 -21.90 2.71 -11.12
C ALA A 115 -22.27 3.82 -10.13
N CYS A 116 -21.66 3.88 -8.93
CA CYS A 116 -22.00 4.93 -7.97
C CYS A 116 -21.34 6.27 -8.34
N LYS A 117 -21.82 7.35 -7.71
CA LYS A 117 -21.30 8.70 -7.97
C LYS A 117 -19.79 8.85 -7.80
N TYR A 118 -19.18 8.03 -6.96
CA TYR A 118 -17.73 8.04 -6.72
C TYR A 118 -16.99 7.35 -7.87
N CYS A 119 -17.42 6.14 -8.26
CA CYS A 119 -16.83 5.42 -9.38
C CYS A 119 -16.92 6.22 -10.69
N LEU A 120 -18.10 6.80 -10.99
CA LEU A 120 -18.31 7.61 -12.19
C LEU A 120 -17.46 8.89 -12.23
N ARG A 121 -16.91 9.32 -11.10
CA ARG A 121 -16.01 10.49 -10.97
C ARG A 121 -14.53 10.10 -10.87
N GLY A 122 -14.17 8.82 -11.08
CA GLY A 122 -12.80 8.35 -10.90
C GLY A 122 -12.33 8.28 -9.44
N LEU A 123 -13.25 8.38 -8.47
CA LEU A 123 -12.96 8.29 -7.03
C LEU A 123 -13.39 6.91 -6.49
N GLU A 124 -13.05 5.86 -7.21
CA GLU A 124 -13.50 4.49 -6.92
C GLU A 124 -13.06 3.96 -5.56
N ASN A 125 -11.95 4.47 -5.02
CA ASN A 125 -11.50 4.21 -3.65
C ASN A 125 -12.51 4.64 -2.57
N LEU A 126 -13.47 5.51 -2.90
CA LEU A 126 -14.55 5.96 -2.02
C LEU A 126 -15.88 5.24 -2.32
N CYS A 127 -15.85 4.17 -3.12
CA CYS A 127 -17.04 3.37 -3.40
C CYS A 127 -17.56 2.71 -2.12
N PRO A 128 -18.84 2.90 -1.75
CA PRO A 128 -19.40 2.28 -0.55
C PRO A 128 -19.58 0.75 -0.68
N ARG A 129 -19.31 0.18 -1.85
CA ARG A 129 -19.35 -1.25 -2.16
C ARG A 129 -17.98 -1.76 -2.58
N SER A 130 -16.91 -1.11 -2.14
CA SER A 130 -15.55 -1.60 -2.36
C SER A 130 -15.29 -2.90 -1.60
N ILE A 131 -14.49 -3.77 -2.21
CA ILE A 131 -14.01 -5.03 -1.63
C ILE A 131 -12.49 -4.97 -1.61
N TYR A 132 -11.87 -5.49 -0.55
CA TYR A 132 -10.44 -5.41 -0.31
C TYR A 132 -9.81 -6.79 -0.15
N THR A 133 -8.65 -6.98 -0.77
CA THR A 133 -7.83 -8.19 -0.68
C THR A 133 -7.26 -8.35 0.73
N GLY A 134 -7.33 -9.54 1.29
CA GLY A 134 -6.82 -9.83 2.62
C GLY A 134 -7.73 -9.38 3.77
N TRP A 135 -8.92 -8.86 3.47
CA TRP A 135 -9.90 -8.41 4.47
C TRP A 135 -11.34 -8.85 4.14
N ASP A 136 -11.87 -8.45 2.96
CA ASP A 136 -13.18 -8.90 2.46
C ASP A 136 -13.08 -10.22 1.68
N ALA A 137 -11.94 -10.46 1.05
CA ALA A 137 -11.61 -11.65 0.28
C ALA A 137 -10.22 -12.16 0.67
N ASP A 138 -9.98 -13.45 0.44
CA ASP A 138 -8.69 -14.07 0.74
C ASP A 138 -7.55 -13.41 -0.03
N GLY A 139 -6.41 -13.21 0.64
CA GLY A 139 -5.21 -12.56 0.15
C GLY A 139 -4.05 -13.51 -0.11
N GLY A 140 -2.82 -12.99 -0.03
CA GLY A 140 -1.60 -13.66 -0.49
C GLY A 140 -0.76 -14.35 0.58
N TYR A 141 -1.21 -14.48 1.83
CA TYR A 141 -0.52 -15.35 2.80
C TYR A 141 -0.84 -16.82 2.51
N ALA A 142 -0.69 -17.20 1.26
CA ALA A 142 -0.96 -18.54 0.73
C ALA A 142 -0.13 -18.78 -0.54
N GLU A 143 -0.03 -20.02 -1.00
CA GLU A 143 0.68 -20.38 -2.24
C GLU A 143 -0.10 -19.93 -3.49
N TYR A 144 -1.41 -19.74 -3.39
CA TYR A 144 -2.27 -19.25 -4.48
C TYR A 144 -3.28 -18.25 -3.99
N ALA A 145 -3.61 -17.28 -4.85
CA ALA A 145 -4.64 -16.28 -4.62
C ALA A 145 -5.46 -16.05 -5.89
N THR A 146 -6.71 -15.57 -5.75
CA THR A 146 -7.52 -15.13 -6.90
C THR A 146 -7.63 -13.60 -6.92
N VAL A 147 -7.83 -13.03 -8.10
CA VAL A 147 -8.07 -11.60 -8.30
C VAL A 147 -8.96 -11.36 -9.51
N PRO A 148 -9.96 -10.47 -9.46
CA PRO A 148 -10.66 -10.03 -10.66
C PRO A 148 -9.66 -9.46 -11.69
N ALA A 149 -9.75 -9.86 -12.95
CA ALA A 149 -8.78 -9.48 -13.98
C ALA A 149 -8.64 -7.95 -14.11
N ASP A 150 -9.73 -7.20 -13.95
CA ASP A 150 -9.76 -5.73 -13.99
C ASP A 150 -8.97 -5.06 -12.84
N TYR A 151 -8.65 -5.80 -11.78
CA TYR A 151 -7.94 -5.33 -10.60
C TYR A 151 -6.53 -5.92 -10.47
N ALA A 152 -6.15 -6.83 -11.37
CA ALA A 152 -4.76 -7.26 -11.52
C ALA A 152 -3.91 -6.13 -12.12
N LEU A 153 -2.66 -6.04 -11.72
CA LEU A 153 -1.75 -4.96 -12.10
C LEU A 153 -0.58 -5.51 -12.91
N ARG A 154 -0.23 -4.82 -14.00
CA ARG A 154 1.04 -5.03 -14.70
C ARG A 154 2.18 -4.52 -13.82
N LEU A 155 3.24 -5.30 -13.72
CA LEU A 155 4.38 -5.01 -12.85
C LEU A 155 5.58 -4.54 -13.67
N PRO A 156 6.42 -3.63 -13.11
CA PRO A 156 7.66 -3.26 -13.75
C PRO A 156 8.63 -4.44 -13.78
N GLU A 157 9.42 -4.56 -14.87
CA GLU A 157 10.34 -5.68 -15.09
C GLU A 157 11.69 -5.54 -14.37
N ASN A 158 12.04 -4.32 -13.95
CA ASN A 158 13.33 -3.95 -13.38
C ASN A 158 13.44 -4.18 -11.86
N TYR A 159 12.53 -4.98 -11.28
CA TYR A 159 12.49 -5.36 -9.85
C TYR A 159 12.37 -6.87 -9.69
N THR A 160 12.96 -7.39 -8.63
CA THR A 160 12.67 -8.75 -8.14
C THR A 160 11.24 -8.83 -7.60
N ASP A 161 10.72 -10.04 -7.37
CA ASP A 161 9.38 -10.21 -6.80
C ASP A 161 9.29 -9.64 -5.38
N GLU A 162 10.35 -9.83 -4.59
CA GLU A 162 10.43 -9.31 -3.23
C GLU A 162 10.48 -7.78 -3.18
N GLU A 163 11.20 -7.13 -4.11
CA GLU A 163 11.25 -5.66 -4.20
C GLU A 163 9.94 -5.08 -4.70
N THR A 164 9.22 -5.83 -5.56
CA THR A 164 7.95 -5.38 -6.14
C THR A 164 6.79 -5.41 -5.14
N ALA A 165 6.75 -6.39 -4.24
CA ALA A 165 5.64 -6.59 -3.31
C ALA A 165 5.32 -5.32 -2.49
N PRO A 166 6.27 -4.62 -1.83
CA PRO A 166 5.97 -3.40 -1.09
C PRO A 166 5.50 -2.23 -1.96
N LEU A 167 5.83 -2.24 -3.26
CA LEU A 167 5.35 -1.21 -4.18
C LEU A 167 3.83 -1.24 -4.32
N LEU A 168 3.20 -2.43 -4.15
CA LEU A 168 1.76 -2.63 -4.31
C LEU A 168 0.89 -2.04 -3.19
N CYS A 169 1.49 -1.67 -2.05
CA CYS A 169 0.80 -0.95 -0.98
C CYS A 169 1.54 0.34 -0.62
N ALA A 170 2.72 0.24 0.00
CA ALA A 170 3.48 1.40 0.45
C ALA A 170 3.79 2.37 -0.71
N GLY A 171 4.11 1.83 -1.89
CA GLY A 171 4.35 2.62 -3.09
C GLY A 171 3.11 3.34 -3.60
N ILE A 172 2.03 2.60 -3.83
CA ILE A 172 0.78 3.15 -4.35
C ILE A 172 0.21 4.23 -3.40
N ILE A 173 0.21 3.96 -2.08
CA ILE A 173 -0.33 4.93 -1.11
C ILE A 173 0.58 6.15 -0.96
N GLY A 174 1.90 5.96 -1.06
CA GLY A 174 2.86 7.06 -1.11
C GLY A 174 2.63 7.98 -2.29
N TYR A 175 2.45 7.40 -3.48
CA TYR A 175 2.11 8.12 -4.71
C TYR A 175 0.79 8.89 -4.60
N ARG A 176 -0.28 8.22 -4.14
CA ARG A 176 -1.57 8.87 -3.93
C ARG A 176 -1.47 10.01 -2.91
N SER A 177 -0.66 9.87 -1.88
CA SER A 177 -0.44 10.92 -0.90
C SER A 177 0.19 12.16 -1.52
N LEU A 178 1.15 12.00 -2.43
CA LEU A 178 1.72 13.10 -3.23
C LEU A 178 0.67 13.76 -4.12
N GLN A 179 -0.17 12.98 -4.81
CA GLN A 179 -1.28 13.54 -5.61
C GLN A 179 -2.26 14.34 -4.75
N ARG A 180 -2.57 13.85 -3.55
CA ARG A 180 -3.46 14.56 -2.60
C ARG A 180 -2.81 15.80 -1.98
N ALA A 181 -1.51 15.80 -1.81
CA ALA A 181 -0.74 16.95 -1.31
C ALA A 181 -0.61 18.08 -2.34
N GLN A 182 -0.84 17.81 -3.64
CA GLN A 182 -0.78 18.80 -4.72
C GLN A 182 0.54 19.57 -4.76
N LEU A 183 1.64 18.86 -4.55
CA LEU A 183 2.97 19.46 -4.61
C LEU A 183 3.22 20.10 -5.98
N PRO A 184 3.56 21.41 -6.03
CA PRO A 184 3.93 22.06 -7.29
C PRO A 184 5.28 21.53 -7.82
N PRO A 185 5.55 21.61 -9.13
CA PRO A 185 6.84 21.24 -9.70
C PRO A 185 7.99 22.02 -9.04
N GLY A 186 9.03 21.31 -8.56
CA GLY A 186 10.17 21.91 -7.89
C GLY A 186 9.87 22.46 -6.48
N GLY A 187 8.69 22.17 -5.93
CA GLY A 187 8.26 22.71 -4.63
C GLY A 187 8.90 22.01 -3.44
N HIS A 188 8.74 22.64 -2.25
CA HIS A 188 9.23 22.15 -0.96
C HIS A 188 8.20 21.21 -0.33
N LEU A 189 8.55 19.94 -0.18
CA LEU A 189 7.72 18.90 0.42
C LEU A 189 8.17 18.59 1.84
N GLY A 190 7.26 18.73 2.82
CA GLY A 190 7.47 18.20 4.18
C GLY A 190 6.94 16.77 4.31
N ILE A 191 7.71 15.89 4.93
CA ILE A 191 7.27 14.52 5.25
C ILE A 191 7.37 14.30 6.76
N TYR A 192 6.24 14.11 7.43
CA TYR A 192 6.13 13.85 8.86
C TYR A 192 5.98 12.36 9.14
N GLY A 193 7.03 11.74 9.72
CA GLY A 193 7.21 10.30 9.83
C GLY A 193 7.83 9.69 8.58
N PHE A 194 8.86 8.81 8.76
CA PHE A 194 9.65 8.29 7.65
C PHE A 194 9.74 6.76 7.71
N GLY A 195 8.62 6.12 7.42
CA GLY A 195 8.47 4.65 7.31
C GLY A 195 8.33 4.20 5.85
N GLY A 196 7.77 2.98 5.64
CA GLY A 196 7.68 2.32 4.34
C GLY A 196 7.10 3.17 3.21
N SER A 197 5.92 3.79 3.39
CA SER A 197 5.34 4.65 2.35
C SER A 197 6.06 5.98 2.20
N ALA A 198 6.61 6.51 3.28
CA ALA A 198 7.25 7.82 3.30
C ALA A 198 8.55 7.84 2.47
N HIS A 199 9.42 6.81 2.63
CA HIS A 199 10.68 6.76 1.90
C HIS A 199 10.47 6.54 0.39
N ILE A 200 9.41 5.83 -0.01
CA ILE A 200 9.03 5.69 -1.43
C ILE A 200 8.48 7.01 -1.96
N ALA A 201 7.58 7.67 -1.22
CA ALA A 201 7.02 8.97 -1.60
C ALA A 201 8.13 10.04 -1.74
N ALA A 202 9.13 10.04 -0.83
CA ALA A 202 10.28 10.93 -0.93
C ALA A 202 11.06 10.73 -2.23
N GLN A 203 11.37 9.49 -2.60
CA GLN A 203 12.09 9.18 -3.84
C GLN A 203 11.30 9.62 -5.08
N VAL A 204 9.98 9.38 -5.10
CA VAL A 204 9.11 9.87 -6.19
C VAL A 204 9.12 11.40 -6.28
N ALA A 205 9.05 12.10 -5.14
CA ALA A 205 9.08 13.57 -5.10
C ALA A 205 10.44 14.10 -5.60
N LEU A 206 11.53 13.51 -5.13
CA LEU A 206 12.90 13.86 -5.56
C LEU A 206 13.11 13.62 -7.07
N ALA A 207 12.64 12.48 -7.60
CA ALA A 207 12.71 12.19 -9.03
C ALA A 207 11.92 13.21 -9.89
N ARG A 208 10.90 13.84 -9.30
CA ARG A 208 10.12 14.93 -9.91
C ARG A 208 10.70 16.34 -9.66
N GLY A 209 11.91 16.41 -9.07
CA GLY A 209 12.64 17.66 -8.85
C GLY A 209 12.19 18.45 -7.62
N ALA A 210 11.44 17.84 -6.70
CA ALA A 210 11.06 18.50 -5.44
C ALA A 210 12.24 18.56 -4.45
N GLU A 211 12.20 19.56 -3.56
CA GLU A 211 13.07 19.59 -2.39
C GLU A 211 12.34 18.98 -1.19
N VAL A 212 12.89 17.91 -0.61
CA VAL A 212 12.24 17.12 0.44
C VAL A 212 12.84 17.42 1.82
N HIS A 213 11.97 17.71 2.79
CA HIS A 213 12.31 17.94 4.20
C HIS A 213 11.61 16.90 5.07
N VAL A 214 12.35 16.18 5.91
CA VAL A 214 11.81 15.07 6.71
C VAL A 214 11.78 15.42 8.19
N MET A 215 10.62 15.27 8.82
CA MET A 215 10.41 15.44 10.25
C MET A 215 10.09 14.06 10.88
N THR A 216 11.08 13.47 11.56
CA THR A 216 10.95 12.17 12.23
C THR A 216 11.76 12.08 13.49
N ARG A 217 11.25 11.33 14.49
CA ARG A 217 11.92 11.18 15.80
C ARG A 217 13.09 10.18 15.77
N ASP A 218 13.09 9.25 14.79
CA ASP A 218 14.05 8.18 14.70
C ASP A 218 15.33 8.66 13.97
N PRO A 219 16.50 8.66 14.64
CA PRO A 219 17.77 9.06 14.02
C PRO A 219 18.17 8.24 12.81
N ALA A 220 17.87 6.92 12.79
CA ALA A 220 18.18 6.04 11.65
C ALA A 220 17.32 6.43 10.44
N ALA A 221 16.03 6.78 10.66
CA ALA A 221 15.15 7.28 9.62
C ALA A 221 15.58 8.66 9.09
N GLN A 222 16.13 9.53 9.94
CA GLN A 222 16.72 10.81 9.51
C GLN A 222 17.96 10.60 8.63
N GLU A 223 18.81 9.64 8.99
CA GLU A 223 20.00 9.30 8.21
C GLU A 223 19.62 8.71 6.85
N LEU A 224 18.66 7.78 6.82
CA LEU A 224 18.11 7.23 5.58
C LEU A 224 17.54 8.34 4.69
N ALA A 225 16.78 9.28 5.25
CA ALA A 225 16.21 10.40 4.48
C ALA A 225 17.30 11.22 3.79
N ARG A 226 18.38 11.55 4.52
CA ARG A 226 19.53 12.29 3.95
C ARG A 226 20.26 11.46 2.87
N ALA A 227 20.45 10.17 3.12
CA ALA A 227 21.07 9.27 2.14
C ALA A 227 20.28 9.17 0.84
N LEU A 228 18.95 9.24 0.91
CA LEU A 228 18.05 9.26 -0.25
C LEU A 228 17.98 10.65 -0.94
N GLY A 229 18.62 11.68 -0.40
CA GLY A 229 18.68 13.01 -1.01
C GLY A 229 17.76 14.07 -0.41
N ALA A 230 17.16 13.82 0.77
CA ALA A 230 16.40 14.87 1.45
C ALA A 230 17.30 16.05 1.82
N ALA A 231 16.82 17.29 1.55
CA ALA A 231 17.54 18.52 1.82
C ALA A 231 17.74 18.74 3.34
N SER A 232 16.81 18.27 4.16
CA SER A 232 16.94 18.29 5.62
C SER A 232 16.20 17.13 6.28
N ALA A 233 16.65 16.73 7.47
CA ALA A 233 15.95 15.79 8.33
C ALA A 233 16.17 16.17 9.80
N GLN A 234 15.08 16.35 10.57
CA GLN A 234 15.06 16.82 11.94
C GLN A 234 14.02 16.10 12.80
N GLY A 235 13.89 16.51 14.08
CA GLY A 235 12.91 15.95 15.01
C GLY A 235 11.47 16.13 14.54
N ALA A 236 10.59 15.21 14.94
CA ALA A 236 9.22 15.10 14.40
C ALA A 236 8.36 16.37 14.52
N ALA A 237 8.60 17.18 15.55
CA ALA A 237 7.90 18.46 15.80
C ALA A 237 8.76 19.70 15.51
N ASP A 238 10.00 19.50 15.08
CA ASP A 238 10.89 20.61 14.77
C ASP A 238 10.45 21.29 13.45
N PRO A 239 10.55 22.62 13.35
CA PRO A 239 10.19 23.30 12.12
C PRO A 239 11.18 22.94 11.00
N PRO A 240 10.71 22.79 9.75
CA PRO A 240 11.60 22.70 8.61
C PRO A 240 12.35 24.03 8.40
N PRO A 241 13.51 24.02 7.72
CA PRO A 241 14.31 25.23 7.49
C PRO A 241 13.66 26.23 6.53
N VAL A 242 12.62 25.81 5.79
CA VAL A 242 11.89 26.62 4.80
C VAL A 242 10.38 26.48 5.01
N GLN A 243 9.58 27.40 4.43
CA GLN A 243 8.13 27.19 4.31
C GLN A 243 7.85 26.10 3.26
N LEU A 244 6.88 25.27 3.53
CA LEU A 244 6.55 24.11 2.68
C LEU A 244 5.38 24.45 1.76
N ASP A 245 5.49 24.11 0.48
CA ASP A 245 4.36 24.17 -0.45
C ASP A 245 3.34 23.08 -0.14
N SER A 246 3.82 21.91 0.30
CA SER A 246 2.97 20.78 0.66
C SER A 246 3.60 19.95 1.78
N ALA A 247 2.75 19.23 2.51
CA ALA A 247 3.23 18.29 3.52
C ALA A 247 2.42 16.98 3.48
N ILE A 248 3.06 15.87 3.86
CA ILE A 248 2.41 14.58 4.05
C ILE A 248 2.69 14.08 5.46
N LEU A 249 1.62 13.73 6.19
CA LEU A 249 1.71 13.10 7.50
C LEU A 249 1.47 11.60 7.37
N PHE A 250 2.54 10.82 7.51
CA PHE A 250 2.49 9.35 7.58
C PHE A 250 2.48 8.82 9.03
N ALA A 251 2.99 9.60 9.98
CA ALA A 251 2.98 9.22 11.38
C ALA A 251 1.54 9.21 11.94
N PRO A 252 1.13 8.17 12.71
CA PRO A 252 -0.24 8.06 13.24
C PRO A 252 -0.48 8.96 14.47
N VAL A 253 0.01 10.19 14.43
CA VAL A 253 0.10 11.12 15.59
C VAL A 253 -0.57 12.45 15.26
N GLY A 254 -1.81 12.64 15.72
CA GLY A 254 -2.61 13.84 15.46
C GLY A 254 -2.01 15.13 15.99
N THR A 255 -1.18 15.07 17.06
CA THR A 255 -0.47 16.26 17.60
C THR A 255 0.56 16.84 16.63
N LEU A 256 0.92 16.12 15.55
CA LEU A 256 1.78 16.66 14.49
C LEU A 256 1.04 17.50 13.45
N VAL A 257 -0.29 17.46 13.43
CA VAL A 257 -1.10 18.26 12.48
C VAL A 257 -0.92 19.76 12.66
N PRO A 258 -0.99 20.35 13.88
CA PRO A 258 -0.78 21.78 14.05
C PRO A 258 0.63 22.26 13.63
N PRO A 259 1.75 21.64 14.02
CA PRO A 259 3.07 22.05 13.55
C PRO A 259 3.24 21.88 12.04
N ALA A 260 2.69 20.80 11.44
CA ALA A 260 2.75 20.62 10.00
C ALA A 260 2.00 21.73 9.24
N LEU A 261 0.80 22.10 9.69
CA LEU A 261 0.05 23.23 9.12
C LEU A 261 0.75 24.56 9.29
N ALA A 262 1.39 24.79 10.44
CA ALA A 262 2.12 26.02 10.70
C ALA A 262 3.38 26.18 9.83
N ALA A 263 3.94 25.05 9.37
CA ALA A 263 5.10 25.02 8.48
C ALA A 263 4.75 25.24 7.00
N LEU A 264 3.46 25.10 6.61
CA LEU A 264 3.03 25.35 5.24
C LEU A 264 3.13 26.84 4.89
N ASP A 265 3.46 27.12 3.65
CA ASP A 265 3.28 28.43 3.07
C ASP A 265 1.79 28.70 2.77
N ARG A 266 1.46 29.84 2.20
CA ARG A 266 0.10 30.24 1.80
C ARG A 266 -0.43 29.31 0.72
N GLY A 267 -1.65 28.86 0.87
CA GLY A 267 -2.28 27.91 -0.06
C GLY A 267 -1.73 26.48 0.02
N GLY A 268 -0.80 26.22 0.97
CA GLY A 268 -0.18 24.91 1.11
C GLY A 268 -1.15 23.82 1.59
N VAL A 269 -0.88 22.58 1.24
CA VAL A 269 -1.74 21.41 1.51
C VAL A 269 -1.05 20.42 2.42
N LEU A 270 -1.71 20.04 3.52
CA LEU A 270 -1.34 18.91 4.36
C LEU A 270 -2.19 17.69 3.98
N ALA A 271 -1.57 16.65 3.43
CA ALA A 271 -2.18 15.34 3.20
C ALA A 271 -1.91 14.40 4.39
N ILE A 272 -2.95 13.84 5.00
CA ILE A 272 -2.85 12.87 6.10
C ILE A 272 -3.05 11.48 5.51
N ALA A 273 -2.02 10.64 5.56
CA ALA A 273 -1.95 9.35 4.86
C ALA A 273 -1.96 8.13 5.79
N GLY A 274 -2.01 8.32 7.11
CA GLY A 274 -2.11 7.22 8.06
C GLY A 274 -3.49 6.55 8.00
N ILE A 275 -3.54 5.22 8.03
CA ILE A 275 -4.80 4.46 8.14
C ILE A 275 -5.48 4.70 9.50
N HIS A 276 -4.69 4.97 10.52
CA HIS A 276 -5.10 5.35 11.86
C HIS A 276 -4.39 6.65 12.26
N LEU A 277 -5.09 7.55 12.91
CA LEU A 277 -4.56 8.78 13.46
C LEU A 277 -5.18 9.02 14.84
N SER A 278 -4.37 9.37 15.84
CA SER A 278 -4.91 9.88 17.10
C SER A 278 -5.63 11.23 16.88
N ASP A 279 -6.48 11.63 17.82
CA ASP A 279 -7.25 12.87 17.72
C ASP A 279 -6.37 14.08 17.39
N ILE A 280 -6.88 14.92 16.49
CA ILE A 280 -6.25 16.19 16.12
C ILE A 280 -6.59 17.21 17.22
N PRO A 281 -5.60 17.88 17.84
CA PRO A 281 -5.86 18.93 18.79
C PRO A 281 -6.62 20.12 18.18
N ALA A 282 -7.20 20.96 19.02
CA ALA A 282 -7.85 22.19 18.57
C ALA A 282 -6.89 23.06 17.75
N LEU A 283 -7.35 23.52 16.58
CA LEU A 283 -6.60 24.34 15.66
C LEU A 283 -6.89 25.83 15.90
N ASN A 284 -5.85 26.66 15.94
CA ASN A 284 -6.02 28.11 15.86
C ASN A 284 -6.19 28.51 14.39
N TYR A 285 -7.36 29.06 14.02
CA TYR A 285 -7.71 29.40 12.64
C TYR A 285 -6.67 30.32 11.99
N GLN A 286 -6.29 31.43 12.66
CA GLN A 286 -5.37 32.42 12.10
C GLN A 286 -3.99 31.82 11.81
N ARG A 287 -3.50 30.97 12.71
CA ARG A 287 -2.17 30.37 12.60
C ARG A 287 -2.12 29.23 11.61
N HIS A 288 -3.17 28.39 11.55
CA HIS A 288 -3.10 27.11 10.87
C HIS A 288 -3.84 27.07 9.52
N LEU A 289 -4.92 27.88 9.34
CA LEU A 289 -5.78 27.77 8.17
C LEU A 289 -6.01 29.07 7.39
N PHE A 290 -5.95 30.24 8.06
CA PHE A 290 -6.38 31.54 7.49
C PHE A 290 -5.71 31.90 6.15
N GLN A 291 -4.48 31.42 5.89
CA GLN A 291 -3.75 31.67 4.64
C GLN A 291 -4.13 30.68 3.51
N GLU A 292 -5.38 30.24 3.45
CA GLU A 292 -5.91 29.25 2.48
C GLU A 292 -5.21 27.90 2.57
N ARG A 293 -4.68 27.52 3.74
CA ARG A 293 -4.07 26.21 3.97
C ARG A 293 -5.15 25.14 4.08
N GLU A 294 -4.88 23.98 3.52
CA GLU A 294 -5.83 22.88 3.47
C GLU A 294 -5.34 21.67 4.25
N ILE A 295 -6.29 20.91 4.79
CA ILE A 295 -6.09 19.54 5.30
C ILE A 295 -6.86 18.59 4.40
N ARG A 296 -6.20 17.54 3.95
CA ARG A 296 -6.82 16.48 3.14
C ARG A 296 -6.45 15.12 3.71
N SER A 297 -7.40 14.19 3.70
CA SER A 297 -7.10 12.78 4.04
C SER A 297 -6.87 11.94 2.78
N VAL A 298 -6.19 10.82 2.99
CA VAL A 298 -5.96 9.78 1.97
C VAL A 298 -6.66 8.52 2.44
N THR A 299 -7.49 7.92 1.58
CA THR A 299 -8.20 6.68 1.87
C THR A 299 -8.01 5.72 0.73
N ALA A 300 -7.32 4.60 0.97
CA ALA A 300 -7.02 3.59 -0.04
C ALA A 300 -6.42 4.21 -1.32
N ASN A 301 -6.58 3.55 -2.45
CA ASN A 301 -6.11 4.01 -3.77
C ASN A 301 -7.13 3.69 -4.85
N THR A 302 -7.02 4.33 -6.01
CA THR A 302 -7.71 3.92 -7.23
C THR A 302 -6.82 2.99 -8.06
N ARG A 303 -7.40 2.27 -9.04
CA ARG A 303 -6.62 1.51 -10.03
C ARG A 303 -5.71 2.44 -10.84
N ALA A 304 -6.16 3.66 -11.13
CA ALA A 304 -5.36 4.66 -11.82
C ALA A 304 -4.09 5.02 -11.02
N ASP A 305 -4.20 5.30 -9.72
CA ASP A 305 -3.04 5.56 -8.85
C ASP A 305 -2.01 4.42 -8.92
N ALA A 306 -2.50 3.17 -8.89
CA ALA A 306 -1.64 1.98 -8.93
C ALA A 306 -0.90 1.87 -10.27
N ARG A 307 -1.61 2.01 -11.39
CA ARG A 307 -1.02 1.93 -12.75
C ARG A 307 -0.02 3.04 -13.00
N GLU A 308 -0.37 4.27 -12.66
CA GLU A 308 0.50 5.44 -12.81
C GLU A 308 1.78 5.31 -11.97
N PHE A 309 1.64 4.86 -10.72
CA PHE A 309 2.79 4.65 -9.85
C PHE A 309 3.71 3.53 -10.35
N LEU A 310 3.16 2.38 -10.76
CA LEU A 310 3.97 1.26 -11.24
C LEU A 310 4.66 1.57 -12.57
N ALA A 311 4.02 2.34 -13.46
CA ALA A 311 4.66 2.85 -14.66
C ALA A 311 5.84 3.77 -14.33
N LEU A 312 5.65 4.72 -13.40
CA LEU A 312 6.71 5.61 -12.92
C LEU A 312 7.86 4.84 -12.28
N ALA A 313 7.57 3.81 -11.47
CA ALA A 313 8.58 2.95 -10.86
C ALA A 313 9.36 2.16 -11.91
N GLY A 314 8.74 1.81 -13.05
CA GLY A 314 9.41 1.20 -14.21
C GLY A 314 10.39 2.15 -14.89
N GLU A 315 10.06 3.44 -14.97
CA GLU A 315 10.89 4.49 -15.56
C GLU A 315 12.00 4.97 -14.61
N HIS A 316 11.67 5.12 -13.34
CA HIS A 316 12.55 5.62 -12.30
C HIS A 316 12.64 4.59 -11.18
N ARG A 317 13.75 3.84 -11.14
CA ARG A 317 13.94 2.82 -10.11
C ARG A 317 13.87 3.43 -8.71
N ILE A 318 12.96 2.93 -7.90
CA ILE A 318 12.79 3.27 -6.49
C ILE A 318 13.50 2.20 -5.68
N GLU A 319 14.35 2.61 -4.76
CA GLU A 319 15.04 1.69 -3.87
C GLU A 319 14.10 1.21 -2.76
N VAL A 320 13.98 -0.12 -2.65
CA VAL A 320 13.17 -0.80 -1.65
C VAL A 320 14.04 -1.77 -0.88
N THR A 321 14.16 -1.57 0.43
CA THR A 321 14.84 -2.53 1.30
C THR A 321 13.84 -3.57 1.77
N THR A 322 14.13 -4.86 1.53
CA THR A 322 13.26 -5.97 1.91
C THR A 322 13.94 -6.94 2.86
N ARG A 323 13.13 -7.65 3.64
CA ARG A 323 13.54 -8.79 4.46
C ARG A 323 12.64 -9.98 4.16
N GLY A 324 13.20 -11.00 3.51
CA GLY A 324 12.51 -12.24 3.16
C GLY A 324 12.21 -13.13 4.39
N TYR A 325 11.03 -13.72 4.39
CA TYR A 325 10.58 -14.78 5.29
C TYR A 325 9.97 -15.90 4.45
N SER A 326 10.18 -17.17 4.81
CA SER A 326 9.38 -18.23 4.18
C SER A 326 7.89 -18.09 4.52
N LEU A 327 7.00 -18.49 3.62
CA LEU A 327 5.56 -18.48 3.87
C LEU A 327 5.20 -19.22 5.18
N GLY A 328 5.91 -20.31 5.50
CA GLY A 328 5.73 -21.07 6.75
C GLY A 328 6.00 -20.26 8.03
N ARG A 329 6.48 -19.02 7.93
CA ARG A 329 6.78 -18.12 9.05
C ARG A 329 6.02 -16.78 8.95
N ALA A 330 4.83 -16.78 8.38
CA ALA A 330 4.04 -15.55 8.23
C ALA A 330 3.63 -14.95 9.58
N ASP A 331 3.34 -15.77 10.57
CA ASP A 331 3.09 -15.37 11.96
C ASP A 331 4.31 -14.62 12.56
N GLN A 332 5.51 -15.15 12.37
CA GLN A 332 6.74 -14.52 12.83
C GLN A 332 7.01 -13.20 12.10
N ALA A 333 6.79 -13.16 10.78
CA ALA A 333 6.98 -11.93 9.99
C ALA A 333 6.05 -10.80 10.48
N LEU A 334 4.79 -11.15 10.76
CA LEU A 334 3.81 -10.19 11.26
C LEU A 334 4.11 -9.74 12.71
N ALA A 335 4.58 -10.66 13.56
CA ALA A 335 5.03 -10.33 14.91
C ALA A 335 6.29 -9.45 14.89
N ASP A 336 7.25 -9.73 14.01
CA ASP A 336 8.45 -8.91 13.84
C ASP A 336 8.10 -7.49 13.32
N LEU A 337 7.09 -7.37 12.45
CA LEU A 337 6.56 -6.07 12.02
C LEU A 337 5.94 -5.31 13.20
N ALA A 338 5.11 -5.98 14.01
CA ALA A 338 4.45 -5.38 15.17
C ALA A 338 5.46 -4.79 16.16
N HIS A 339 6.55 -5.51 16.40
CA HIS A 339 7.60 -5.15 17.35
C HIS A 339 8.76 -4.35 16.74
N GLY A 340 8.72 -4.02 15.45
CA GLY A 340 9.78 -3.23 14.79
C GLY A 340 11.14 -3.93 14.75
N ARG A 341 11.18 -5.26 14.56
CA ARG A 341 12.41 -6.08 14.61
C ARG A 341 13.18 -6.14 13.29
N PHE A 342 12.85 -5.33 12.32
CA PHE A 342 13.57 -5.21 11.04
C PHE A 342 13.45 -3.78 10.47
N THR A 343 14.34 -3.48 9.54
CA THR A 343 14.29 -2.26 8.72
C THR A 343 13.83 -2.62 7.31
N GLY A 344 13.08 -1.75 6.66
CA GLY A 344 12.50 -2.00 5.33
C GLY A 344 11.14 -2.68 5.41
N ALA A 345 10.80 -3.47 4.40
CA ALA A 345 9.56 -4.21 4.27
C ALA A 345 9.79 -5.71 4.45
N ALA A 346 8.98 -6.38 5.26
CA ALA A 346 8.98 -7.83 5.32
C ALA A 346 8.22 -8.41 4.11
N VAL A 347 8.73 -9.52 3.57
CA VAL A 347 8.13 -10.19 2.40
C VAL A 347 8.11 -11.68 2.63
N LEU A 348 6.95 -12.31 2.45
CA LEU A 348 6.78 -13.75 2.46
C LEU A 348 7.11 -14.33 1.08
N VAL A 349 7.86 -15.42 1.07
CA VAL A 349 8.20 -16.19 -0.14
C VAL A 349 7.71 -17.61 0.09
N PRO A 350 6.80 -18.16 -0.76
CA PRO A 350 6.31 -19.52 -0.69
C PRO A 350 7.36 -20.60 -0.89
#